data_3da0e85c696412f7bf201380b09349e2
#
_entry.id   3da0e85c696412f7bf201380b09349e2
#
_cell.length_a   1.000
_cell.length_b   1.000
_cell.length_c   1.000
_cell.angle_alpha   90.00
_cell.angle_beta   90.00
_cell.angle_gamma   90.00
#
_symmetry.space_group_name_H-M   'P 1'
#
loop_
_entity.id
_entity.type
_entity.pdbx_description
1 polymer ?
#
loop_
_entity_poly.entity_id
_entity_poly.type
_entity_poly.pdbx_seq_one_letter_code
_entity_poly.pdbx_strand_id
1 'polypeptide(L)'
;MLSALERPLKQAVECHRFGRLAEAEMAYLEVLRLDPNQSHALHLLGVVLTQTRRPAEGAELIRRSLALRPQQAVAHASLGDALAQLGRFDEALDCYDRALSFSPQVVGALIGRGKILLDRGLNQAALAALEAAADLQPTDPTTLFLCGRALAQLARPAEAAACFRRVFALDPTYEYVLGARLWAELHACLWGDYQAQKEKIEAAVRDDKPAAFPFVFFSVSDSCELQLRCARQFAARYRPNMAPQWQGELYRHDRIRIAYVSEDFRAHPTSYLMMDLWEQHDRQQFETIAISLRPAENSEVGRRVKSAFDRFVDASMLRDAAIAQLMRELEVDIAVDLMGYTGGVLHEIFARRPAPIQVNYLGYPGTLGGHDADYLIADEFLIPKPERVHYSEQIVYLPGTYQPNDRRRSTSAAPSRADCGLPRNAFVWCCFNNSYKFNPPLFDIWCRLLAAVHDSVLWVIPGAKETEKNLLLEAAARHIDPARLVFASNVSNTDHVARIALADLCLDTAPVNGATTTSDALWAGVPVVTYAGRSFVSRMAGSLLSAAGLTELITTSWQEYEGFALALAEDPDRLAALRTRLRDSRSTSPLFDTDRTRRHLESAYLSMWQRAQQGQPPCSFSVQETS
;
A
#
# COMPACT_ATOMS: atom_id res chain seq x y z
N MET A 1 -45.72 39.04 -3.46
CA MET A 1 -45.21 37.66 -3.25
C MET A 1 -43.68 37.60 -3.36
N LEU A 2 -43.01 38.21 -4.32
CA LEU A 2 -41.54 38.18 -4.48
C LEU A 2 -40.78 38.65 -3.22
N SER A 3 -41.22 39.71 -2.54
CA SER A 3 -40.58 40.23 -1.33
C SER A 3 -40.70 39.28 -0.10
N ALA A 4 -41.71 38.43 -0.05
CA ALA A 4 -41.92 37.49 1.07
C ALA A 4 -40.97 36.28 1.00
N LEU A 5 -40.48 35.92 -0.18
CA LEU A 5 -39.51 34.82 -0.40
C LEU A 5 -38.05 35.28 -0.37
N GLU A 6 -37.77 36.51 -0.78
CA GLU A 6 -36.41 37.03 -0.93
C GLU A 6 -35.66 37.10 0.42
N ARG A 7 -36.35 37.59 1.48
CA ARG A 7 -35.73 37.75 2.79
C ARG A 7 -35.35 36.40 3.45
N PRO A 8 -36.27 35.39 3.53
CA PRO A 8 -35.91 34.06 4.04
C PRO A 8 -34.85 33.37 3.20
N LEU A 9 -34.90 33.47 1.86
CA LEU A 9 -33.92 32.85 0.98
C LEU A 9 -32.52 33.48 1.18
N LYS A 10 -32.44 34.81 1.28
CA LYS A 10 -31.18 35.52 1.53
C LYS A 10 -30.60 35.10 2.90
N GLN A 11 -31.43 35.02 3.93
CA GLN A 11 -31.02 34.55 5.28
C GLN A 11 -30.51 33.10 5.23
N ALA A 12 -31.20 32.21 4.54
CA ALA A 12 -30.78 30.82 4.37
C ALA A 12 -29.41 30.71 3.69
N VAL A 13 -29.18 31.46 2.61
CA VAL A 13 -27.88 31.50 1.90
C VAL A 13 -26.79 32.06 2.80
N GLU A 14 -27.06 33.10 3.59
CA GLU A 14 -26.10 33.66 4.54
C GLU A 14 -25.74 32.64 5.64
N CYS A 15 -26.72 31.97 6.26
CA CYS A 15 -26.47 30.92 7.26
C CYS A 15 -25.63 29.78 6.66
N HIS A 16 -25.95 29.34 5.43
CA HIS A 16 -25.20 28.31 4.74
C HIS A 16 -23.74 28.75 4.48
N ARG A 17 -23.53 29.95 3.98
CA ARG A 17 -22.20 30.51 3.71
C ARG A 17 -21.32 30.62 4.97
N PHE A 18 -21.92 30.87 6.13
CA PHE A 18 -21.22 30.93 7.41
C PHE A 18 -21.15 29.57 8.15
N GLY A 19 -21.51 28.46 7.50
CA GLY A 19 -21.43 27.11 8.08
C GLY A 19 -22.49 26.81 9.16
N ARG A 20 -23.49 27.69 9.33
CA ARG A 20 -24.60 27.50 10.27
C ARG A 20 -25.68 26.60 9.64
N LEU A 21 -25.31 25.30 9.44
CA LEU A 21 -26.07 24.38 8.59
C LEU A 21 -27.49 24.10 9.13
N ALA A 22 -27.66 23.98 10.44
CA ALA A 22 -28.99 23.77 11.05
C ALA A 22 -29.93 24.96 10.83
N GLU A 23 -29.43 26.19 10.97
CA GLU A 23 -30.20 27.41 10.73
C GLU A 23 -30.51 27.56 9.23
N ALA A 24 -29.55 27.20 8.36
CA ALA A 24 -29.76 27.20 6.92
C ALA A 24 -30.86 26.20 6.50
N GLU A 25 -30.85 24.98 7.06
CA GLU A 25 -31.90 23.97 6.82
C GLU A 25 -33.28 24.51 7.16
N MET A 26 -33.45 25.07 8.37
CA MET A 26 -34.74 25.63 8.79
C MET A 26 -35.21 26.76 7.87
N ALA A 27 -34.30 27.68 7.50
CA ALA A 27 -34.64 28.80 6.64
C ALA A 27 -35.00 28.36 5.21
N TYR A 28 -34.30 27.37 4.65
CA TYR A 28 -34.70 26.81 3.33
C TYR A 28 -36.05 26.09 3.39
N LEU A 29 -36.35 25.35 4.47
CA LEU A 29 -37.65 24.71 4.67
C LEU A 29 -38.77 25.76 4.76
N GLU A 30 -38.54 26.91 5.39
CA GLU A 30 -39.52 28.00 5.41
C GLU A 30 -39.77 28.57 4.00
N VAL A 31 -38.73 28.76 3.19
CA VAL A 31 -38.87 29.16 1.78
C VAL A 31 -39.71 28.14 1.01
N LEU A 32 -39.45 26.83 1.19
CA LEU A 32 -40.17 25.77 0.49
C LEU A 32 -41.61 25.58 1.00
N ARG A 33 -41.92 26.00 2.25
CA ARG A 33 -43.29 26.08 2.74
C ARG A 33 -44.11 27.15 2.02
N LEU A 34 -43.47 28.26 1.67
CA LEU A 34 -44.10 29.36 0.92
C LEU A 34 -44.17 29.06 -0.59
N ASP A 35 -43.13 28.47 -1.16
CA ASP A 35 -43.05 28.03 -2.55
C ASP A 35 -42.38 26.65 -2.64
N PRO A 36 -43.15 25.54 -2.68
CA PRO A 36 -42.62 24.18 -2.76
C PRO A 36 -41.79 23.89 -4.03
N ASN A 37 -41.89 24.71 -5.05
CA ASN A 37 -41.18 24.57 -6.32
C ASN A 37 -40.06 25.61 -6.51
N GLN A 38 -39.63 26.26 -5.44
CA GLN A 38 -38.49 27.18 -5.52
C GLN A 38 -37.19 26.39 -5.76
N SER A 39 -36.82 26.28 -7.03
CA SER A 39 -35.71 25.45 -7.51
C SER A 39 -34.38 25.72 -6.79
N HIS A 40 -34.04 26.99 -6.50
CA HIS A 40 -32.79 27.33 -5.82
C HIS A 40 -32.77 26.88 -4.34
N ALA A 41 -33.90 27.01 -3.65
CA ALA A 41 -34.01 26.51 -2.27
C ALA A 41 -33.97 24.98 -2.23
N LEU A 42 -34.62 24.27 -3.16
CA LEU A 42 -34.53 22.82 -3.28
C LEU A 42 -33.08 22.35 -3.48
N HIS A 43 -32.34 23.00 -4.38
CA HIS A 43 -30.94 22.67 -4.64
C HIS A 43 -30.08 22.89 -3.38
N LEU A 44 -30.12 24.10 -2.80
CA LEU A 44 -29.26 24.43 -1.67
C LEU A 44 -29.61 23.69 -0.39
N LEU A 45 -30.89 23.40 -0.13
CA LEU A 45 -31.30 22.49 0.95
C LEU A 45 -30.72 21.09 0.73
N GLY A 46 -30.78 20.60 -0.50
CA GLY A 46 -30.15 19.32 -0.86
C GLY A 46 -28.65 19.28 -0.60
N VAL A 47 -27.94 20.40 -0.85
CA VAL A 47 -26.51 20.53 -0.52
C VAL A 47 -26.31 20.49 1.01
N VAL A 48 -27.11 21.25 1.78
CA VAL A 48 -27.05 21.25 3.27
C VAL A 48 -27.27 19.83 3.82
N LEU A 49 -28.27 19.10 3.32
CA LEU A 49 -28.54 17.73 3.75
C LEU A 49 -27.37 16.79 3.42
N THR A 50 -26.75 16.96 2.27
CA THR A 50 -25.55 16.19 1.89
C THR A 50 -24.39 16.48 2.86
N GLN A 51 -24.16 17.74 3.20
CA GLN A 51 -23.15 18.16 4.18
C GLN A 51 -23.44 17.65 5.59
N THR A 52 -24.71 17.52 5.97
CA THR A 52 -25.13 16.99 7.28
C THR A 52 -25.31 15.45 7.29
N ARG A 53 -24.65 14.73 6.39
CA ARG A 53 -24.66 13.26 6.25
C ARG A 53 -26.04 12.63 5.96
N ARG A 54 -26.91 13.37 5.26
CA ARG A 54 -28.21 12.89 4.76
C ARG A 54 -28.24 12.93 3.22
N PRO A 55 -27.26 12.28 2.53
CA PRO A 55 -27.09 12.43 1.08
C PRO A 55 -28.26 11.86 0.25
N ALA A 56 -29.00 10.88 0.77
CA ALA A 56 -30.16 10.33 0.07
C ALA A 56 -31.28 11.37 -0.07
N GLU A 57 -31.62 12.05 1.02
CA GLU A 57 -32.62 13.12 1.03
C GLU A 57 -32.13 14.33 0.21
N GLY A 58 -30.82 14.64 0.34
CA GLY A 58 -30.18 15.69 -0.45
C GLY A 58 -30.30 15.44 -1.95
N ALA A 59 -29.98 14.24 -2.41
CA ALA A 59 -30.06 13.85 -3.81
C ALA A 59 -31.50 13.98 -4.36
N GLU A 60 -32.51 13.61 -3.57
CA GLU A 60 -33.91 13.72 -3.98
C GLU A 60 -34.35 15.17 -4.19
N LEU A 61 -33.98 16.07 -3.27
CA LEU A 61 -34.28 17.50 -3.41
C LEU A 61 -33.55 18.13 -4.61
N ILE A 62 -32.29 17.74 -4.84
CA ILE A 62 -31.53 18.24 -6.00
C ILE A 62 -32.17 17.73 -7.30
N ARG A 63 -32.63 16.47 -7.37
CA ARG A 63 -33.36 15.95 -8.53
C ARG A 63 -34.66 16.73 -8.80
N ARG A 64 -35.42 17.07 -7.76
CA ARG A 64 -36.59 17.93 -7.89
C ARG A 64 -36.22 19.32 -8.41
N SER A 65 -35.14 19.91 -7.94
CA SER A 65 -34.63 21.18 -8.47
C SER A 65 -34.29 21.08 -9.97
N LEU A 66 -33.60 20.00 -10.38
CA LEU A 66 -33.23 19.76 -11.78
C LEU A 66 -34.42 19.42 -12.66
N ALA A 67 -35.48 18.81 -12.14
CA ALA A 67 -36.73 18.63 -12.89
C ALA A 67 -37.40 19.96 -13.25
N LEU A 68 -37.28 20.97 -12.39
CA LEU A 68 -37.77 22.32 -12.63
C LEU A 68 -36.83 23.16 -13.54
N ARG A 69 -35.55 22.94 -13.43
CA ARG A 69 -34.49 23.66 -14.18
C ARG A 69 -33.38 22.69 -14.59
N PRO A 70 -33.48 22.01 -15.74
CA PRO A 70 -32.56 20.92 -16.11
C PRO A 70 -31.12 21.37 -16.45
N GLN A 71 -30.91 22.62 -16.82
CA GLN A 71 -29.60 23.11 -17.32
C GLN A 71 -28.77 23.81 -16.24
N GLN A 72 -28.93 23.40 -14.96
CA GLN A 72 -28.15 23.98 -13.85
C GLN A 72 -26.87 23.17 -13.62
N ALA A 73 -25.75 23.60 -14.19
CA ALA A 73 -24.45 22.93 -14.06
C ALA A 73 -24.06 22.67 -12.61
N VAL A 74 -24.18 23.66 -11.72
CA VAL A 74 -23.84 23.52 -10.29
C VAL A 74 -24.75 22.52 -9.59
N ALA A 75 -26.04 22.46 -9.93
CA ALA A 75 -26.95 21.49 -9.32
C ALA A 75 -26.64 20.04 -9.77
N HIS A 76 -26.22 19.86 -11.03
CA HIS A 76 -25.72 18.55 -11.48
C HIS A 76 -24.46 18.15 -10.72
N ALA A 77 -23.50 19.06 -10.50
CA ALA A 77 -22.31 18.80 -9.71
C ALA A 77 -22.68 18.39 -8.27
N SER A 78 -23.58 19.15 -7.62
CA SER A 78 -24.05 18.84 -6.26
C SER A 78 -24.79 17.48 -6.17
N LEU A 79 -25.54 17.11 -7.22
CA LEU A 79 -26.15 15.77 -7.28
C LEU A 79 -25.06 14.69 -7.38
N GLY A 80 -24.02 14.94 -8.18
CA GLY A 80 -22.83 14.08 -8.25
C GLY A 80 -22.18 13.87 -6.89
N ASP A 81 -22.01 14.95 -6.10
CA ASP A 81 -21.43 14.87 -4.75
C ASP A 81 -22.31 14.03 -3.81
N ALA A 82 -23.63 14.22 -3.84
CA ALA A 82 -24.56 13.43 -3.03
C ALA A 82 -24.56 11.94 -3.43
N LEU A 83 -24.53 11.65 -4.72
CA LEU A 83 -24.44 10.27 -5.25
C LEU A 83 -23.09 9.62 -4.92
N ALA A 84 -21.98 10.36 -4.98
CA ALA A 84 -20.67 9.88 -4.59
C ALA A 84 -20.63 9.49 -3.12
N GLN A 85 -21.23 10.28 -2.22
CA GLN A 85 -21.35 9.92 -0.81
C GLN A 85 -22.24 8.67 -0.58
N LEU A 86 -23.24 8.45 -1.43
CA LEU A 86 -24.02 7.21 -1.45
C LEU A 86 -23.26 6.05 -2.10
N GLY A 87 -22.06 6.33 -2.64
CA GLY A 87 -21.19 5.41 -3.38
C GLY A 87 -21.80 4.97 -4.72
N ARG A 88 -22.75 5.75 -5.28
CA ARG A 88 -23.32 5.55 -6.62
C ARG A 88 -22.44 6.23 -7.66
N PHE A 89 -21.20 5.69 -7.79
CA PHE A 89 -20.13 6.39 -8.51
C PHE A 89 -20.37 6.58 -10.01
N ASP A 90 -21.02 5.61 -10.69
CA ASP A 90 -21.33 5.76 -12.12
C ASP A 90 -22.33 6.89 -12.34
N GLU A 91 -23.37 6.94 -11.54
CA GLU A 91 -24.36 8.01 -11.62
C GLU A 91 -23.77 9.37 -11.21
N ALA A 92 -22.81 9.37 -10.27
CA ALA A 92 -22.09 10.59 -9.91
C ALA A 92 -21.24 11.09 -11.08
N LEU A 93 -20.53 10.21 -11.79
CA LEU A 93 -19.76 10.56 -12.98
C LEU A 93 -20.67 11.13 -14.09
N ASP A 94 -21.81 10.50 -14.36
CA ASP A 94 -22.79 11.02 -15.32
C ASP A 94 -23.27 12.43 -14.94
N CYS A 95 -23.48 12.68 -13.65
CA CYS A 95 -23.87 14.02 -13.17
C CYS A 95 -22.76 15.04 -13.34
N TYR A 96 -21.50 14.68 -13.04
CA TYR A 96 -20.36 15.56 -13.26
C TYR A 96 -20.15 15.84 -14.75
N ASP A 97 -20.25 14.84 -15.62
CA ASP A 97 -20.13 15.03 -17.07
C ASP A 97 -21.23 15.92 -17.61
N ARG A 98 -22.48 15.81 -17.14
CA ARG A 98 -23.56 16.75 -17.46
C ARG A 98 -23.26 18.15 -16.95
N ALA A 99 -22.76 18.31 -15.72
CA ALA A 99 -22.36 19.60 -15.18
C ALA A 99 -21.33 20.28 -16.10
N LEU A 100 -20.30 19.53 -16.48
CA LEU A 100 -19.21 20.02 -17.35
C LEU A 100 -19.66 20.27 -18.79
N SER A 101 -20.67 19.57 -19.30
CA SER A 101 -21.25 19.84 -20.62
C SER A 101 -22.02 21.18 -20.67
N PHE A 102 -22.61 21.59 -19.53
CA PHE A 102 -23.26 22.91 -19.42
C PHE A 102 -22.28 24.03 -19.10
N SER A 103 -21.27 23.72 -18.27
CA SER A 103 -20.22 24.68 -17.90
C SER A 103 -18.91 23.93 -17.59
N PRO A 104 -17.92 24.00 -18.51
CA PRO A 104 -16.61 23.33 -18.31
C PRO A 104 -15.82 23.85 -17.11
N GLN A 105 -16.20 24.97 -16.52
CA GLN A 105 -15.49 25.64 -15.42
C GLN A 105 -16.09 25.31 -14.02
N VAL A 106 -16.96 24.31 -13.91
CA VAL A 106 -17.50 23.89 -12.60
C VAL A 106 -16.41 23.11 -11.83
N VAL A 107 -15.62 23.81 -11.05
CA VAL A 107 -14.47 23.25 -10.30
C VAL A 107 -14.89 22.06 -9.44
N GLY A 108 -16.02 22.13 -8.71
CA GLY A 108 -16.53 21.02 -7.91
C GLY A 108 -16.76 19.73 -8.74
N ALA A 109 -17.30 19.87 -9.96
CA ALA A 109 -17.48 18.72 -10.85
C ALA A 109 -16.14 18.13 -11.33
N LEU A 110 -15.17 18.98 -11.66
CA LEU A 110 -13.82 18.55 -12.05
C LEU A 110 -13.12 17.78 -10.91
N ILE A 111 -13.17 18.30 -9.68
CA ILE A 111 -12.58 17.67 -8.50
C ILE A 111 -13.31 16.37 -8.17
N GLY A 112 -14.64 16.38 -8.12
CA GLY A 112 -15.45 15.19 -7.81
C GLY A 112 -15.22 14.06 -8.82
N ARG A 113 -15.21 14.40 -10.11
CA ARG A 113 -14.88 13.49 -11.21
C ARG A 113 -13.45 12.94 -11.05
N GLY A 114 -12.48 13.83 -10.81
CA GLY A 114 -11.09 13.45 -10.60
C GLY A 114 -10.89 12.48 -9.44
N LYS A 115 -11.57 12.70 -8.31
CA LYS A 115 -11.54 11.79 -7.15
C LYS A 115 -12.03 10.39 -7.51
N ILE A 116 -13.20 10.26 -8.12
CA ILE A 116 -13.77 8.95 -8.49
C ILE A 116 -12.87 8.23 -9.49
N LEU A 117 -12.35 8.94 -10.49
CA LEU A 117 -11.45 8.35 -11.48
C LEU A 117 -10.14 7.88 -10.85
N LEU A 118 -9.60 8.63 -9.87
CA LEU A 118 -8.40 8.26 -9.12
C LEU A 118 -8.64 6.97 -8.30
N ASP A 119 -9.77 6.90 -7.59
CA ASP A 119 -10.13 5.73 -6.78
C ASP A 119 -10.40 4.47 -7.66
N ARG A 120 -10.73 4.67 -8.94
CA ARG A 120 -10.86 3.59 -9.94
C ARG A 120 -9.56 3.24 -10.67
N GLY A 121 -8.44 3.89 -10.33
CA GLY A 121 -7.16 3.70 -11.00
C GLY A 121 -7.08 4.27 -12.43
N LEU A 122 -8.07 5.07 -12.86
CA LEU A 122 -8.08 5.77 -14.15
C LEU A 122 -7.26 7.06 -14.06
N ASN A 123 -6.00 6.91 -13.67
CA ASN A 123 -5.12 7.98 -13.20
C ASN A 123 -4.88 9.08 -14.23
N GLN A 124 -4.76 8.73 -15.53
CA GLN A 124 -4.56 9.74 -16.58
C GLN A 124 -5.79 10.64 -16.77
N ALA A 125 -6.99 10.05 -16.75
CA ALA A 125 -8.23 10.81 -16.84
C ALA A 125 -8.50 11.63 -15.57
N ALA A 126 -8.13 11.09 -14.41
CA ALA A 126 -8.18 11.79 -13.12
C ALA A 126 -7.28 13.04 -13.15
N LEU A 127 -6.02 12.87 -13.58
CA LEU A 127 -5.06 13.97 -13.67
C LEU A 127 -5.57 15.09 -14.59
N ALA A 128 -6.07 14.76 -15.77
CA ALA A 128 -6.61 15.76 -16.72
C ALA A 128 -7.75 16.59 -16.11
N ALA A 129 -8.67 15.95 -15.36
CA ALA A 129 -9.75 16.68 -14.70
C ALA A 129 -9.23 17.55 -13.54
N LEU A 130 -8.27 17.05 -12.76
CA LEU A 130 -7.70 17.78 -11.63
C LEU A 130 -6.79 18.94 -12.08
N GLU A 131 -6.03 18.79 -13.17
CA GLU A 131 -5.24 19.87 -13.76
C GLU A 131 -6.16 20.99 -14.25
N ALA A 132 -7.27 20.67 -14.94
CA ALA A 132 -8.26 21.67 -15.33
C ALA A 132 -8.88 22.40 -14.11
N ALA A 133 -9.08 21.71 -12.99
CA ALA A 133 -9.51 22.34 -11.75
C ALA A 133 -8.42 23.25 -11.15
N ALA A 134 -7.16 22.81 -11.18
CA ALA A 134 -6.01 23.56 -10.67
C ALA A 134 -5.73 24.82 -11.52
N ASP A 135 -5.97 24.79 -12.80
CA ASP A 135 -5.87 25.98 -13.67
C ASP A 135 -6.89 27.05 -13.28
N LEU A 136 -8.09 26.62 -12.86
CA LEU A 136 -9.15 27.54 -12.40
C LEU A 136 -8.92 28.02 -10.96
N GLN A 137 -8.34 27.18 -10.11
CA GLN A 137 -8.05 27.47 -8.69
C GLN A 137 -6.62 27.03 -8.32
N PRO A 138 -5.58 27.79 -8.74
CA PRO A 138 -4.18 27.36 -8.59
C PRO A 138 -3.65 27.35 -7.17
N THR A 139 -4.42 27.88 -6.20
CA THR A 139 -4.05 27.93 -4.78
C THR A 139 -4.93 27.03 -3.90
N ASP A 140 -5.76 26.16 -4.48
CA ASP A 140 -6.52 25.18 -3.71
C ASP A 140 -5.63 23.99 -3.31
N PRO A 141 -5.32 23.81 -1.99
CA PRO A 141 -4.46 22.73 -1.55
C PRO A 141 -5.03 21.34 -1.85
N THR A 142 -6.36 21.20 -1.81
CA THR A 142 -7.03 19.91 -2.06
C THR A 142 -6.84 19.44 -3.50
N THR A 143 -7.07 20.33 -4.45
CA THR A 143 -6.86 20.02 -5.88
C THR A 143 -5.40 19.67 -6.16
N LEU A 144 -4.46 20.48 -5.65
CA LEU A 144 -3.02 20.22 -5.80
C LEU A 144 -2.60 18.89 -5.16
N PHE A 145 -3.15 18.55 -4.00
CA PHE A 145 -2.86 17.27 -3.35
C PHE A 145 -3.36 16.07 -4.18
N LEU A 146 -4.55 16.17 -4.75
CA LEU A 146 -5.11 15.15 -5.64
C LEU A 146 -4.32 15.03 -6.95
N CYS A 147 -3.86 16.14 -7.54
CA CYS A 147 -2.93 16.12 -8.69
C CYS A 147 -1.65 15.36 -8.34
N GLY A 148 -1.05 15.65 -7.17
CA GLY A 148 0.13 14.95 -6.68
C GLY A 148 -0.11 13.44 -6.52
N ARG A 149 -1.27 13.03 -6.00
CA ARG A 149 -1.66 11.60 -5.91
C ARG A 149 -1.77 10.95 -7.29
N ALA A 150 -2.43 11.61 -8.25
CA ALA A 150 -2.58 11.10 -9.62
C ALA A 150 -1.21 10.95 -10.31
N LEU A 151 -0.33 11.93 -10.17
CA LEU A 151 1.03 11.90 -10.71
C LEU A 151 1.87 10.78 -10.09
N ALA A 152 1.77 10.57 -8.77
CA ALA A 152 2.45 9.47 -8.09
C ALA A 152 2.00 8.10 -8.63
N GLN A 153 0.70 7.90 -8.84
CA GLN A 153 0.15 6.68 -9.44
C GLN A 153 0.54 6.48 -10.91
N LEU A 154 0.86 7.55 -11.62
CA LEU A 154 1.38 7.53 -13.00
C LEU A 154 2.90 7.37 -13.08
N ALA A 155 3.57 7.04 -11.97
CA ALA A 155 5.02 6.95 -11.87
C ALA A 155 5.76 8.24 -12.33
N ARG A 156 5.18 9.41 -12.01
CA ARG A 156 5.75 10.76 -12.23
C ARG A 156 6.12 11.40 -10.88
N PRO A 157 7.07 10.81 -10.12
CA PRO A 157 7.29 11.19 -8.73
C PRO A 157 7.86 12.60 -8.54
N ALA A 158 8.67 13.10 -9.46
CA ALA A 158 9.22 14.46 -9.36
C ALA A 158 8.14 15.54 -9.48
N GLU A 159 7.16 15.33 -10.36
CA GLU A 159 6.03 16.24 -10.53
C GLU A 159 5.06 16.14 -9.34
N ALA A 160 4.84 14.90 -8.83
CA ALA A 160 4.07 14.70 -7.61
C ALA A 160 4.70 15.46 -6.43
N ALA A 161 6.03 15.37 -6.26
CA ALA A 161 6.77 16.10 -5.24
C ALA A 161 6.60 17.62 -5.38
N ALA A 162 6.60 18.16 -6.62
CA ALA A 162 6.35 19.57 -6.85
C ALA A 162 4.95 20.01 -6.41
N CYS A 163 3.92 19.20 -6.69
CA CYS A 163 2.56 19.44 -6.21
C CYS A 163 2.50 19.45 -4.69
N PHE A 164 3.06 18.45 -4.01
CA PHE A 164 3.04 18.37 -2.55
C PHE A 164 3.87 19.49 -1.88
N ARG A 165 4.97 19.93 -2.48
CA ARG A 165 5.70 21.14 -2.00
C ARG A 165 4.82 22.39 -2.06
N ARG A 166 4.04 22.55 -3.13
CA ARG A 166 3.08 23.69 -3.26
C ARG A 166 1.99 23.58 -2.21
N VAL A 167 1.41 22.40 -1.99
CA VAL A 167 0.42 22.18 -0.90
C VAL A 167 1.02 22.58 0.44
N PHE A 168 2.21 22.09 0.76
CA PHE A 168 2.89 22.41 2.02
C PHE A 168 3.20 23.91 2.18
N ALA A 169 3.53 24.61 1.10
CA ALA A 169 3.77 26.05 1.13
C ALA A 169 2.49 26.86 1.35
N LEU A 170 1.33 26.38 0.85
CA LEU A 170 0.02 27.02 1.02
C LEU A 170 -0.61 26.72 2.38
N ASP A 171 -0.51 25.47 2.81
CA ASP A 171 -1.02 24.98 4.08
C ASP A 171 -0.06 23.94 4.70
N PRO A 172 0.86 24.36 5.58
CA PRO A 172 1.77 23.44 6.27
C PRO A 172 1.08 22.42 7.20
N THR A 173 -0.21 22.62 7.50
CA THR A 173 -1.01 21.75 8.37
C THR A 173 -1.88 20.77 7.58
N TYR A 174 -1.84 20.83 6.25
CA TYR A 174 -2.63 19.94 5.41
C TYR A 174 -2.27 18.47 5.71
N GLU A 175 -3.29 17.70 6.03
CA GLU A 175 -3.13 16.33 6.50
C GLU A 175 -2.34 15.46 5.53
N TYR A 176 -1.40 14.68 6.07
CA TYR A 176 -0.54 13.76 5.31
C TYR A 176 0.39 14.39 4.27
N VAL A 177 0.40 15.71 4.09
CA VAL A 177 1.24 16.36 3.07
C VAL A 177 2.73 16.14 3.30
N LEU A 178 3.17 16.10 4.57
CA LEU A 178 4.58 15.84 4.90
C LEU A 178 5.04 14.48 4.40
N GLY A 179 4.28 13.43 4.71
CA GLY A 179 4.58 12.07 4.27
C GLY A 179 4.44 11.90 2.76
N ALA A 180 3.39 12.46 2.16
CA ALA A 180 3.17 12.41 0.71
C ALA A 180 4.32 13.08 -0.07
N ARG A 181 4.81 14.23 0.42
CA ARG A 181 5.97 14.92 -0.14
C ARG A 181 7.22 14.06 -0.06
N LEU A 182 7.58 13.59 1.15
CA LEU A 182 8.77 12.75 1.35
C LEU A 182 8.71 11.49 0.50
N TRP A 183 7.55 10.84 0.43
CA TRP A 183 7.34 9.64 -0.38
C TRP A 183 7.62 9.88 -1.86
N ALA A 184 7.08 10.96 -2.41
CA ALA A 184 7.31 11.33 -3.81
C ALA A 184 8.78 11.71 -4.06
N GLU A 185 9.42 12.42 -3.12
CA GLU A 185 10.82 12.80 -3.20
C GLU A 185 11.76 11.58 -3.10
N LEU A 186 11.45 10.58 -2.25
CA LEU A 186 12.19 9.31 -2.19
C LEU A 186 12.07 8.54 -3.50
N HIS A 187 10.85 8.41 -4.07
CA HIS A 187 10.67 7.77 -5.37
C HIS A 187 11.44 8.45 -6.49
N ALA A 188 11.58 9.77 -6.44
CA ALA A 188 12.33 10.57 -7.39
C ALA A 188 13.82 10.65 -7.06
N CYS A 189 14.30 10.14 -5.94
CA CYS A 189 15.65 10.35 -5.39
C CYS A 189 16.01 11.84 -5.29
N LEU A 190 15.08 12.66 -4.81
CA LEU A 190 15.26 14.10 -4.51
C LEU A 190 15.46 14.28 -3.01
N TRP A 191 16.70 14.29 -2.53
CA TRP A 191 17.04 14.12 -1.11
C TRP A 191 17.47 15.39 -0.38
N GLY A 192 17.35 16.58 -0.98
CA GLY A 192 17.98 17.82 -0.49
C GLY A 192 17.77 18.16 0.99
N ASP A 193 16.55 17.91 1.54
CA ASP A 193 16.21 18.17 2.94
C ASP A 193 15.66 16.91 3.67
N TYR A 194 16.09 15.72 3.22
CA TYR A 194 15.60 14.42 3.72
C TYR A 194 15.59 14.30 5.25
N GLN A 195 16.72 14.63 5.90
CA GLN A 195 16.86 14.47 7.36
C GLN A 195 15.90 15.39 8.12
N ALA A 196 15.79 16.65 7.69
CA ALA A 196 14.88 17.62 8.32
C ALA A 196 13.39 17.23 8.14
N GLN A 197 13.03 16.68 6.97
CA GLN A 197 11.67 16.17 6.73
C GLN A 197 11.37 14.97 7.63
N LYS A 198 12.29 14.01 7.71
CA LYS A 198 12.17 12.84 8.57
C LYS A 198 11.90 13.24 10.02
N GLU A 199 12.73 14.09 10.59
CA GLU A 199 12.59 14.60 11.96
C GLU A 199 11.25 15.30 12.19
N LYS A 200 10.81 16.11 11.22
CA LYS A 200 9.52 16.81 11.29
C LYS A 200 8.32 15.85 11.25
N ILE A 201 8.38 14.80 10.44
CA ILE A 201 7.33 13.78 10.38
C ILE A 201 7.28 12.99 11.68
N GLU A 202 8.44 12.54 12.21
CA GLU A 202 8.50 11.83 13.49
C GLU A 202 7.96 12.69 14.65
N ALA A 203 8.33 13.97 14.71
CA ALA A 203 7.82 14.88 15.71
C ALA A 203 6.29 15.06 15.60
N ALA A 204 5.76 15.20 14.38
CA ALA A 204 4.33 15.33 14.17
C ALA A 204 3.56 14.06 14.59
N VAL A 205 4.11 12.86 14.33
CA VAL A 205 3.53 11.59 14.81
C VAL A 205 3.57 11.49 16.34
N ARG A 206 4.65 11.96 16.99
CA ARG A 206 4.72 12.06 18.48
C ARG A 206 3.67 13.01 19.05
N ASP A 207 3.31 14.05 18.31
CA ASP A 207 2.28 15.05 18.67
C ASP A 207 0.85 14.64 18.27
N ASP A 208 0.63 13.39 17.86
CA ASP A 208 -0.65 12.86 17.38
C ASP A 208 -1.24 13.60 16.16
N LYS A 209 -0.37 14.16 15.30
CA LYS A 209 -0.77 14.82 14.04
C LYS A 209 -0.74 13.85 12.86
N PRO A 210 -1.69 13.91 11.91
CA PRO A 210 -1.74 13.05 10.73
C PRO A 210 -0.67 13.47 9.71
N ALA A 211 0.58 13.04 9.92
CA ALA A 211 1.75 13.47 9.16
C ALA A 211 2.08 12.56 7.97
N ALA A 212 1.89 11.25 8.11
CA ALA A 212 2.20 10.26 7.07
C ALA A 212 1.25 9.07 7.12
N PHE A 213 0.98 8.45 5.97
CA PHE A 213 0.32 7.15 5.93
C PHE A 213 1.24 6.08 6.55
N PRO A 214 0.69 5.03 7.20
CA PRO A 214 1.52 4.04 7.92
C PRO A 214 2.56 3.36 7.03
N PHE A 215 2.23 3.01 5.79
CA PHE A 215 3.18 2.41 4.85
C PHE A 215 4.33 3.38 4.48
N VAL A 216 4.02 4.64 4.28
CA VAL A 216 5.03 5.70 4.03
C VAL A 216 5.93 5.88 5.24
N PHE A 217 5.35 5.80 6.45
CA PHE A 217 6.08 5.99 7.70
C PHE A 217 7.17 4.94 7.93
N PHE A 218 7.08 3.76 7.32
CA PHE A 218 8.17 2.77 7.32
C PHE A 218 9.48 3.31 6.74
N SER A 219 9.40 4.21 5.74
CA SER A 219 10.60 4.87 5.16
C SER A 219 11.11 6.04 6.01
N VAL A 220 10.33 6.45 7.02
CA VAL A 220 10.68 7.56 7.92
C VAL A 220 11.37 7.06 9.17
N SER A 221 10.82 6.05 9.84
CA SER A 221 11.27 5.66 11.18
C SER A 221 11.31 4.16 11.38
N ASP A 222 12.38 3.68 12.00
CA ASP A 222 12.55 2.30 12.45
C ASP A 222 12.07 2.08 13.90
N SER A 223 11.39 3.06 14.50
CA SER A 223 10.82 2.96 15.84
C SER A 223 9.49 2.21 15.80
N CYS A 224 9.45 0.99 16.39
CA CYS A 224 8.22 0.20 16.53
C CYS A 224 7.11 0.99 17.26
N GLU A 225 7.46 1.75 18.30
CA GLU A 225 6.51 2.60 19.03
C GLU A 225 5.86 3.65 18.14
N LEU A 226 6.68 4.38 17.34
CA LEU A 226 6.16 5.42 16.45
C LEU A 226 5.37 4.82 15.28
N GLN A 227 5.76 3.64 14.79
CA GLN A 227 4.99 2.93 13.77
C GLN A 227 3.60 2.53 14.29
N LEU A 228 3.51 1.98 15.52
CA LEU A 228 2.23 1.70 16.17
C LEU A 228 1.40 2.99 16.37
N ARG A 229 2.03 4.08 16.82
CA ARG A 229 1.34 5.35 17.03
C ARG A 229 0.78 5.90 15.72
N CYS A 230 1.57 5.91 14.65
CA CYS A 230 1.13 6.29 13.31
C CYS A 230 -0.04 5.43 12.82
N ALA A 231 0.05 4.11 12.98
CA ALA A 231 -1.01 3.18 12.58
C ALA A 231 -2.31 3.41 13.40
N ARG A 232 -2.22 3.67 14.71
CA ARG A 232 -3.37 3.99 15.57
C ARG A 232 -4.07 5.29 15.19
N GLN A 233 -3.31 6.34 14.90
CA GLN A 233 -3.85 7.62 14.42
C GLN A 233 -4.62 7.43 13.13
N PHE A 234 -4.04 6.67 12.21
CA PHE A 234 -4.64 6.36 10.92
C PHE A 234 -5.92 5.52 11.08
N ALA A 235 -5.88 4.44 11.84
CA ALA A 235 -7.03 3.59 12.11
C ALA A 235 -8.18 4.36 12.76
N ALA A 236 -7.90 5.19 13.76
CA ALA A 236 -8.92 6.00 14.44
C ALA A 236 -9.62 7.00 13.51
N ARG A 237 -8.91 7.50 12.47
CA ARG A 237 -9.45 8.47 11.54
C ARG A 237 -10.25 7.86 10.40
N TYR A 238 -9.74 6.79 9.80
CA TYR A 238 -10.31 6.22 8.58
C TYR A 238 -11.13 4.96 8.82
N ARG A 239 -11.04 4.37 10.01
CA ARG A 239 -11.74 3.15 10.41
C ARG A 239 -12.45 3.37 11.75
N PRO A 240 -13.42 4.32 11.81
CA PRO A 240 -14.22 4.51 13.02
C PRO A 240 -14.92 3.20 13.36
N ASN A 241 -15.17 2.98 14.66
CA ASN A 241 -15.86 1.79 15.17
C ASN A 241 -17.12 1.49 14.35
N MET A 242 -17.00 0.55 13.42
CA MET A 242 -18.12 0.02 12.67
C MET A 242 -18.76 -1.11 13.48
N ALA A 243 -20.09 -1.24 13.40
CA ALA A 243 -20.74 -2.39 14.00
C ALA A 243 -20.25 -3.67 13.32
N PRO A 244 -19.72 -4.67 14.08
CA PRO A 244 -19.28 -5.92 13.51
C PRO A 244 -20.42 -6.63 12.78
N GLN A 245 -20.14 -7.16 11.61
CA GLN A 245 -21.13 -7.98 10.89
C GLN A 245 -21.18 -9.41 11.46
N TRP A 246 -20.04 -9.93 11.90
CA TRP A 246 -20.00 -11.17 12.67
C TRP A 246 -20.46 -10.90 14.11
N GLN A 247 -21.42 -11.71 14.60
CA GLN A 247 -22.06 -11.50 15.90
C GLN A 247 -21.81 -12.64 16.90
N GLY A 248 -20.75 -13.42 16.70
CA GLY A 248 -20.36 -14.48 17.63
C GLY A 248 -20.73 -15.88 17.18
N GLU A 249 -21.35 -16.06 16.02
CA GLU A 249 -21.68 -17.37 15.46
C GLU A 249 -20.41 -18.12 15.02
N LEU A 250 -20.36 -19.42 15.34
CA LEU A 250 -19.33 -20.34 14.87
C LEU A 250 -19.97 -21.32 13.90
N TYR A 251 -19.34 -21.43 12.74
CA TYR A 251 -19.81 -22.33 11.69
C TYR A 251 -19.38 -23.76 11.97
N ARG A 252 -20.14 -24.73 11.43
CA ARG A 252 -19.84 -26.15 11.54
C ARG A 252 -19.66 -26.74 10.15
N HIS A 253 -18.44 -26.59 9.64
CA HIS A 253 -18.08 -27.14 8.34
C HIS A 253 -17.20 -28.38 8.53
N ASP A 254 -17.23 -29.29 7.55
CA ASP A 254 -16.30 -30.42 7.50
C ASP A 254 -14.85 -29.96 7.26
N ARG A 255 -14.68 -28.80 6.58
CA ARG A 255 -13.41 -28.16 6.31
C ARG A 255 -13.44 -26.69 6.77
N ILE A 256 -12.37 -26.22 7.38
CA ILE A 256 -12.23 -24.80 7.75
C ILE A 256 -12.15 -23.95 6.50
N ARG A 257 -13.02 -22.95 6.37
CA ARG A 257 -13.04 -22.02 5.23
C ARG A 257 -12.10 -20.85 5.45
N ILE A 258 -11.03 -20.81 4.66
CA ILE A 258 -10.04 -19.73 4.68
C ILE A 258 -10.27 -18.82 3.47
N ALA A 259 -10.58 -17.55 3.70
CA ALA A 259 -10.66 -16.55 2.64
C ALA A 259 -9.40 -15.67 2.64
N TYR A 260 -8.66 -15.73 1.54
CA TYR A 260 -7.59 -14.78 1.25
C TYR A 260 -8.15 -13.59 0.49
N VAL A 261 -7.89 -12.38 0.98
CA VAL A 261 -8.41 -11.13 0.39
C VAL A 261 -7.25 -10.31 -0.16
N SER A 262 -7.27 -9.97 -1.45
CA SER A 262 -6.18 -9.22 -2.08
C SER A 262 -6.59 -8.53 -3.38
N GLU A 263 -5.91 -7.42 -3.71
CA GLU A 263 -5.84 -6.84 -5.06
C GLU A 263 -4.80 -7.55 -5.95
N ASP A 264 -3.96 -8.41 -5.38
CA ASP A 264 -2.71 -8.86 -5.98
C ASP A 264 -2.75 -10.32 -6.47
N PHE A 265 -3.94 -10.85 -6.74
CA PHE A 265 -4.14 -12.14 -7.42
C PHE A 265 -3.82 -12.05 -8.93
N ARG A 266 -2.62 -11.60 -9.24
CA ARG A 266 -2.10 -11.27 -10.56
C ARG A 266 -0.58 -11.42 -10.59
N ALA A 267 0.08 -11.01 -11.68
CA ALA A 267 1.53 -10.90 -11.74
C ALA A 267 2.03 -9.84 -10.74
N HIS A 268 2.24 -10.26 -9.50
CA HIS A 268 2.62 -9.42 -8.36
C HIS A 268 3.49 -10.20 -7.36
N PRO A 269 4.40 -9.54 -6.61
CA PRO A 269 5.23 -10.19 -5.59
C PRO A 269 4.48 -11.12 -4.63
N THR A 270 3.33 -10.70 -4.11
CA THR A 270 2.50 -11.53 -3.22
C THR A 270 2.13 -12.86 -3.87
N SER A 271 1.66 -12.82 -5.14
CA SER A 271 1.32 -14.05 -5.87
C SER A 271 2.55 -14.91 -6.16
N TYR A 272 3.69 -14.30 -6.51
CA TYR A 272 4.93 -15.05 -6.74
C TYR A 272 5.44 -15.76 -5.48
N LEU A 273 5.21 -15.20 -4.31
CA LEU A 273 5.59 -15.82 -3.05
C LEU A 273 4.61 -16.92 -2.61
N MET A 274 3.30 -16.65 -2.72
CA MET A 274 2.25 -17.50 -2.15
C MET A 274 1.80 -18.65 -3.06
N MET A 275 2.15 -18.64 -4.34
CA MET A 275 1.57 -19.51 -5.37
C MET A 275 1.63 -20.99 -5.00
N ASP A 276 2.82 -21.49 -4.75
CA ASP A 276 3.05 -22.93 -4.43
C ASP A 276 2.36 -23.30 -3.09
N LEU A 277 2.26 -22.37 -2.12
CA LEU A 277 1.56 -22.57 -0.87
C LEU A 277 0.05 -22.72 -1.09
N TRP A 278 -0.58 -21.84 -1.87
CA TRP A 278 -2.01 -21.92 -2.17
C TRP A 278 -2.38 -23.22 -2.92
N GLU A 279 -1.53 -23.65 -3.86
CA GLU A 279 -1.73 -24.89 -4.60
C GLU A 279 -1.63 -26.14 -3.72
N GLN A 280 -0.86 -26.08 -2.64
CA GLN A 280 -0.56 -27.23 -1.78
C GLN A 280 -1.40 -27.31 -0.50
N HIS A 281 -2.31 -26.38 -0.25
CA HIS A 281 -3.17 -26.46 0.94
C HIS A 281 -3.84 -27.83 1.09
N ASP A 282 -3.88 -28.36 2.31
CA ASP A 282 -4.57 -29.61 2.61
C ASP A 282 -6.09 -29.46 2.39
N ARG A 283 -6.54 -29.91 1.23
CA ARG A 283 -7.94 -29.84 0.81
C ARG A 283 -8.88 -30.77 1.59
N GLN A 284 -8.33 -31.66 2.43
CA GLN A 284 -9.15 -32.47 3.34
C GLN A 284 -9.53 -31.68 4.59
N GLN A 285 -8.68 -30.76 5.03
CA GLN A 285 -8.91 -29.95 6.22
C GLN A 285 -9.42 -28.55 5.92
N PHE A 286 -9.05 -27.97 4.77
CA PHE A 286 -9.32 -26.57 4.43
C PHE A 286 -10.07 -26.44 3.10
N GLU A 287 -11.04 -25.52 3.07
CA GLU A 287 -11.63 -24.98 1.85
C GLU A 287 -11.04 -23.58 1.63
N THR A 288 -10.31 -23.38 0.53
CA THR A 288 -9.64 -22.12 0.25
C THR A 288 -10.45 -21.26 -0.72
N ILE A 289 -10.62 -19.99 -0.37
CA ILE A 289 -11.39 -19.01 -1.13
C ILE A 289 -10.49 -17.81 -1.42
N ALA A 290 -10.36 -17.44 -2.70
CA ALA A 290 -9.78 -16.16 -3.08
C ALA A 290 -10.87 -15.12 -3.26
N ILE A 291 -10.77 -13.97 -2.59
CA ILE A 291 -11.63 -12.80 -2.81
C ILE A 291 -10.78 -11.73 -3.46
N SER A 292 -10.92 -11.61 -4.79
CA SER A 292 -10.13 -10.67 -5.59
C SER A 292 -10.80 -9.30 -5.61
N LEU A 293 -10.05 -8.29 -5.15
CA LEU A 293 -10.50 -6.89 -5.12
C LEU A 293 -10.23 -6.18 -6.46
N ARG A 294 -9.60 -6.87 -7.41
CA ARG A 294 -9.42 -6.44 -8.81
C ARG A 294 -9.92 -7.49 -9.78
N PRO A 295 -10.27 -7.11 -11.02
CA PRO A 295 -10.63 -8.07 -12.04
C PRO A 295 -9.55 -9.14 -12.24
N ALA A 296 -9.97 -10.38 -12.46
CA ALA A 296 -9.06 -11.48 -12.72
C ALA A 296 -8.20 -11.21 -13.96
N GLU A 297 -6.88 -11.34 -13.81
CA GLU A 297 -5.94 -11.15 -14.91
C GLU A 297 -5.91 -12.39 -15.82
N ASN A 298 -5.97 -12.18 -17.13
CA ASN A 298 -5.87 -13.26 -18.12
C ASN A 298 -4.41 -13.53 -18.56
N SER A 299 -3.49 -13.52 -17.60
CA SER A 299 -2.09 -13.93 -17.78
C SER A 299 -1.91 -15.39 -17.35
N GLU A 300 -0.73 -15.97 -17.61
CA GLU A 300 -0.37 -17.29 -17.09
C GLU A 300 -0.43 -17.33 -15.57
N VAL A 301 0.13 -16.29 -14.92
CA VAL A 301 0.10 -16.15 -13.46
C VAL A 301 -1.33 -16.02 -12.95
N GLY A 302 -2.17 -15.18 -13.55
CA GLY A 302 -3.57 -15.02 -13.15
C GLY A 302 -4.38 -16.32 -13.28
N ARG A 303 -4.17 -17.09 -14.35
CA ARG A 303 -4.79 -18.43 -14.51
C ARG A 303 -4.31 -19.41 -13.44
N ARG A 304 -3.00 -19.44 -13.16
CA ARG A 304 -2.42 -20.31 -12.12
C ARG A 304 -2.97 -19.94 -10.74
N VAL A 305 -3.04 -18.64 -10.39
CA VAL A 305 -3.69 -18.16 -9.15
C VAL A 305 -5.12 -18.65 -9.07
N LYS A 306 -5.92 -18.44 -10.12
CA LYS A 306 -7.34 -18.83 -10.11
C LYS A 306 -7.53 -20.33 -9.89
N SER A 307 -6.66 -21.18 -10.42
CA SER A 307 -6.73 -22.63 -10.24
C SER A 307 -6.20 -23.12 -8.90
N ALA A 308 -5.48 -22.27 -8.16
CA ALA A 308 -4.90 -22.62 -6.86
C ALA A 308 -5.92 -22.69 -5.72
N PHE A 309 -7.14 -22.18 -5.90
CA PHE A 309 -8.18 -22.12 -4.89
C PHE A 309 -9.36 -23.07 -5.20
N ASP A 310 -10.06 -23.52 -4.16
CA ASP A 310 -11.35 -24.22 -4.32
C ASP A 310 -12.40 -23.28 -4.94
N ARG A 311 -12.37 -22.01 -4.54
CA ARG A 311 -13.29 -20.98 -5.03
C ARG A 311 -12.52 -19.68 -5.29
N PHE A 312 -12.71 -19.11 -6.48
CA PHE A 312 -12.19 -17.79 -6.82
C PHE A 312 -13.36 -16.83 -7.08
N VAL A 313 -13.45 -15.77 -6.28
CA VAL A 313 -14.53 -14.79 -6.34
C VAL A 313 -13.95 -13.46 -6.81
N ASP A 314 -14.41 -12.97 -7.97
CA ASP A 314 -14.11 -11.62 -8.44
C ASP A 314 -15.07 -10.64 -7.74
N ALA A 315 -14.55 -9.90 -6.77
CA ALA A 315 -15.28 -8.92 -5.99
C ALA A 315 -14.97 -7.47 -6.43
N SER A 316 -14.27 -7.29 -7.56
CA SER A 316 -13.77 -5.99 -8.03
C SER A 316 -14.86 -4.93 -8.27
N MET A 317 -16.10 -5.38 -8.54
CA MET A 317 -17.25 -4.49 -8.73
C MET A 317 -18.07 -4.28 -7.47
N LEU A 318 -17.72 -4.94 -6.36
CA LEU A 318 -18.41 -4.82 -5.09
C LEU A 318 -17.77 -3.72 -4.22
N ARG A 319 -18.57 -3.15 -3.33
CA ARG A 319 -18.10 -2.26 -2.26
C ARG A 319 -17.68 -3.08 -1.05
N ASP A 320 -16.85 -2.51 -0.22
CA ASP A 320 -16.33 -3.13 1.00
C ASP A 320 -17.44 -3.72 1.89
N ALA A 321 -18.57 -3.00 2.04
CA ALA A 321 -19.72 -3.51 2.79
C ALA A 321 -20.35 -4.75 2.14
N ALA A 322 -20.43 -4.80 0.81
CA ALA A 322 -20.96 -5.95 0.08
C ALA A 322 -19.96 -7.12 0.07
N ILE A 323 -18.66 -6.83 0.04
CA ILE A 323 -17.60 -7.84 0.16
C ILE A 323 -17.64 -8.46 1.56
N ALA A 324 -17.75 -7.64 2.60
CA ALA A 324 -17.89 -8.13 3.97
C ALA A 324 -19.16 -8.99 4.13
N GLN A 325 -20.29 -8.58 3.54
CA GLN A 325 -21.51 -9.36 3.54
C GLN A 325 -21.36 -10.68 2.75
N LEU A 326 -20.69 -10.65 1.59
CA LEU A 326 -20.36 -11.86 0.83
C LEU A 326 -19.55 -12.86 1.66
N MET A 327 -18.57 -12.38 2.42
CA MET A 327 -17.78 -13.24 3.31
C MET A 327 -18.64 -13.88 4.40
N ARG A 328 -19.66 -13.17 4.90
CA ARG A 328 -20.66 -13.71 5.82
C ARG A 328 -21.50 -14.80 5.15
N GLU A 329 -21.98 -14.57 3.94
CA GLU A 329 -22.78 -15.54 3.15
C GLU A 329 -21.96 -16.77 2.75
N LEU A 330 -20.66 -16.61 2.55
CA LEU A 330 -19.71 -17.71 2.34
C LEU A 330 -19.35 -18.42 3.64
N GLU A 331 -19.83 -17.93 4.79
CA GLU A 331 -19.53 -18.48 6.12
C GLU A 331 -18.01 -18.69 6.33
N VAL A 332 -17.23 -17.62 6.05
CA VAL A 332 -15.77 -17.65 6.20
C VAL A 332 -15.39 -17.80 7.67
N ASP A 333 -14.58 -18.80 7.98
CA ASP A 333 -14.07 -19.05 9.34
C ASP A 333 -12.85 -18.20 9.66
N ILE A 334 -11.90 -18.11 8.71
CA ILE A 334 -10.66 -17.35 8.84
C ILE A 334 -10.52 -16.44 7.64
N ALA A 335 -10.47 -15.13 7.87
CA ALA A 335 -10.21 -14.13 6.85
C ALA A 335 -8.77 -13.66 6.93
N VAL A 336 -8.02 -13.79 5.83
CA VAL A 336 -6.61 -13.42 5.74
C VAL A 336 -6.47 -12.17 4.88
N ASP A 337 -6.06 -11.07 5.49
CA ASP A 337 -5.75 -9.81 4.82
C ASP A 337 -4.32 -9.87 4.27
N LEU A 338 -4.20 -9.88 2.94
CA LEU A 338 -2.91 -9.81 2.24
C LEU A 338 -2.57 -8.39 1.78
N MET A 339 -3.32 -7.38 2.20
CA MET A 339 -3.18 -6.00 1.76
C MET A 339 -2.79 -5.06 2.91
N GLY A 340 -3.53 -5.06 4.00
CA GLY A 340 -3.39 -4.07 5.06
C GLY A 340 -3.44 -2.64 4.52
N TYR A 341 -2.37 -1.87 4.75
CA TYR A 341 -2.25 -0.47 4.28
C TYR A 341 -1.31 -0.31 3.07
N THR A 342 -1.14 -1.34 2.23
CA THR A 342 -0.25 -1.29 1.06
C THR A 342 -0.89 -0.69 -0.20
N GLY A 343 -2.22 -0.77 -0.33
CA GLY A 343 -2.95 -0.31 -1.50
C GLY A 343 -3.15 1.20 -1.56
N GLY A 344 -3.43 1.70 -2.76
CA GLY A 344 -3.83 3.10 -2.96
C GLY A 344 -5.27 3.40 -2.52
N VAL A 345 -6.08 2.38 -2.32
CA VAL A 345 -7.46 2.44 -1.83
C VAL A 345 -7.51 1.81 -0.44
N LEU A 346 -8.18 2.49 0.47
CA LEU A 346 -8.40 1.98 1.82
C LEU A 346 -9.63 1.09 1.84
N HIS A 347 -9.43 -0.18 2.12
CA HIS A 347 -10.52 -1.13 2.27
C HIS A 347 -11.00 -1.20 3.71
N GLU A 348 -12.31 -1.02 3.91
CA GLU A 348 -12.98 -1.12 5.22
C GLU A 348 -13.53 -2.53 5.50
N ILE A 349 -13.16 -3.52 4.69
CA ILE A 349 -13.71 -4.89 4.75
C ILE A 349 -13.50 -5.48 6.14
N PHE A 350 -12.26 -5.47 6.61
CA PHE A 350 -11.87 -6.06 7.90
C PHE A 350 -12.36 -5.25 9.11
N ALA A 351 -12.50 -3.92 8.97
CA ALA A 351 -13.10 -3.06 10.00
C ALA A 351 -14.58 -3.42 10.27
N ARG A 352 -15.26 -4.03 9.30
CA ARG A 352 -16.65 -4.54 9.43
C ARG A 352 -16.73 -5.91 10.09
N ARG A 353 -15.61 -6.50 10.42
CA ARG A 353 -15.48 -7.82 11.03
C ARG A 353 -16.38 -8.89 10.37
N PRO A 354 -16.07 -9.31 9.12
CA PRO A 354 -16.88 -10.28 8.39
C PRO A 354 -16.69 -11.73 8.83
N ALA A 355 -15.67 -12.05 9.62
CA ALA A 355 -15.32 -13.41 10.01
C ALA A 355 -14.99 -13.52 11.51
N PRO A 356 -15.12 -14.72 12.11
CA PRO A 356 -14.71 -15.00 13.49
C PRO A 356 -13.25 -14.68 13.76
N ILE A 357 -12.36 -15.03 12.81
CA ILE A 357 -10.92 -14.85 12.91
C ILE A 357 -10.44 -14.00 11.75
N GLN A 358 -9.67 -12.96 12.05
CA GLN A 358 -9.05 -12.07 11.07
C GLN A 358 -7.55 -12.03 11.26
N VAL A 359 -6.79 -12.20 10.16
CA VAL A 359 -5.35 -12.37 10.17
C VAL A 359 -4.70 -11.39 9.20
N ASN A 360 -3.76 -10.58 9.67
CA ASN A 360 -2.87 -9.81 8.80
C ASN A 360 -1.66 -10.69 8.42
N TYR A 361 -1.39 -10.84 7.14
CA TYR A 361 -0.29 -11.69 6.69
C TYR A 361 0.38 -11.15 5.43
N LEU A 362 1.69 -11.18 5.41
CA LEU A 362 2.62 -11.02 4.29
C LEU A 362 2.59 -9.66 3.59
N GLY A 363 1.43 -9.16 3.14
CA GLY A 363 1.35 -7.97 2.28
C GLY A 363 1.74 -6.68 3.00
N TYR A 364 1.26 -6.47 4.22
CA TYR A 364 1.59 -5.31 5.04
C TYR A 364 2.52 -5.69 6.21
N PRO A 365 3.79 -5.26 6.17
CA PRO A 365 4.81 -5.70 7.11
C PRO A 365 4.82 -4.85 8.39
N GLY A 366 3.72 -4.83 9.15
CA GLY A 366 3.59 -4.05 10.37
C GLY A 366 2.23 -4.17 11.03
N THR A 367 2.02 -3.43 12.11
CA THR A 367 0.75 -3.39 12.84
C THR A 367 -0.28 -2.50 12.13
N LEU A 368 -1.54 -2.94 12.12
CA LEU A 368 -2.67 -2.13 11.63
C LEU A 368 -3.14 -1.08 12.65
N GLY A 369 -2.68 -1.16 13.91
CA GLY A 369 -2.95 -0.18 14.96
C GLY A 369 -4.39 -0.15 15.48
N GLY A 370 -5.29 -0.96 14.92
CA GLY A 370 -6.71 -1.03 15.25
C GLY A 370 -7.15 -2.43 15.66
N HIS A 371 -8.43 -2.72 15.43
CA HIS A 371 -9.07 -4.01 15.73
C HIS A 371 -9.45 -4.80 14.46
N ASP A 372 -8.85 -4.44 13.34
CA ASP A 372 -9.16 -5.03 12.03
C ASP A 372 -8.61 -6.46 11.88
N ALA A 373 -7.58 -6.81 12.64
CA ALA A 373 -7.02 -8.15 12.69
C ALA A 373 -6.82 -8.62 14.13
N ASP A 374 -7.10 -9.90 14.36
CA ASP A 374 -6.84 -10.56 15.64
C ASP A 374 -5.38 -10.99 15.75
N TYR A 375 -4.80 -11.40 14.63
CA TYR A 375 -3.46 -11.97 14.55
C TYR A 375 -2.62 -11.32 13.45
N LEU A 376 -1.31 -11.24 13.71
CA LEU A 376 -0.28 -10.96 12.72
C LEU A 376 0.67 -12.18 12.67
N ILE A 377 0.86 -12.74 11.48
CA ILE A 377 1.81 -13.84 11.29
C ILE A 377 3.20 -13.28 11.03
N ALA A 378 4.17 -13.77 11.81
CA ALA A 378 5.57 -13.38 11.76
C ALA A 378 6.49 -14.56 12.10
N ASP A 379 7.77 -14.31 12.27
CA ASP A 379 8.73 -15.19 12.92
C ASP A 379 9.46 -14.46 14.06
N GLU A 380 10.22 -15.19 14.88
CA GLU A 380 10.89 -14.61 16.06
C GLU A 380 12.02 -13.64 15.71
N PHE A 381 12.61 -13.75 14.51
CA PHE A 381 13.58 -12.78 14.03
C PHE A 381 12.91 -11.45 13.70
N LEU A 382 11.76 -11.48 13.02
CA LEU A 382 11.01 -10.27 12.62
C LEU A 382 10.49 -9.49 13.82
N ILE A 383 9.83 -10.17 14.74
CA ILE A 383 9.25 -9.55 15.93
C ILE A 383 9.81 -10.24 17.17
N PRO A 384 10.93 -9.76 17.72
CA PRO A 384 11.43 -10.25 19.00
C PRO A 384 10.36 -10.15 20.09
N LYS A 385 10.28 -11.13 20.99
CA LYS A 385 9.23 -11.19 22.02
C LYS A 385 9.04 -9.90 22.83
N PRO A 386 10.09 -9.13 23.19
CA PRO A 386 9.93 -7.85 23.87
C PRO A 386 9.23 -6.77 23.03
N GLU A 387 9.37 -6.79 21.70
CA GLU A 387 8.79 -5.79 20.80
C GLU A 387 7.28 -6.00 20.52
N ARG A 388 6.68 -7.13 20.97
CA ARG A 388 5.24 -7.41 20.80
C ARG A 388 4.32 -6.32 21.33
N VAL A 389 4.76 -5.57 22.33
CA VAL A 389 3.97 -4.46 22.91
C VAL A 389 3.68 -3.33 21.92
N HIS A 390 4.39 -3.31 20.80
CA HIS A 390 4.25 -2.33 19.72
C HIS A 390 3.36 -2.81 18.57
N TYR A 391 2.58 -3.87 18.79
CA TYR A 391 1.61 -4.38 17.81
C TYR A 391 0.24 -4.45 18.46
N SER A 392 -0.82 -4.11 17.72
CA SER A 392 -2.20 -4.23 18.19
C SER A 392 -2.71 -5.66 18.10
N GLU A 393 -2.16 -6.43 17.18
CA GLU A 393 -2.50 -7.82 16.90
C GLU A 393 -1.76 -8.77 17.85
N GLN A 394 -2.32 -9.97 18.06
CA GLN A 394 -1.59 -11.07 18.67
C GLN A 394 -0.62 -11.68 17.66
N ILE A 395 0.63 -11.91 18.08
CA ILE A 395 1.67 -12.39 17.19
C ILE A 395 1.67 -13.92 17.14
N VAL A 396 1.60 -14.47 15.93
CA VAL A 396 1.79 -15.90 15.67
C VAL A 396 3.15 -16.11 15.03
N TYR A 397 4.01 -16.82 15.73
CA TYR A 397 5.37 -17.09 15.29
C TYR A 397 5.45 -18.40 14.53
N LEU A 398 5.77 -18.32 13.24
CA LEU A 398 6.12 -19.48 12.43
C LEU A 398 7.57 -19.89 12.67
N PRO A 399 7.89 -21.20 12.74
CA PRO A 399 9.28 -21.66 12.79
C PRO A 399 10.02 -21.36 11.48
N GLY A 400 11.24 -20.86 11.59
CA GLY A 400 12.16 -20.64 10.48
C GLY A 400 11.92 -19.36 9.71
N THR A 401 10.79 -19.19 9.02
CA THR A 401 10.48 -17.99 8.25
C THR A 401 8.98 -17.75 8.15
N TYR A 402 8.61 -16.47 8.14
CA TYR A 402 7.23 -16.05 7.88
C TYR A 402 6.86 -16.10 6.40
N GLN A 403 7.86 -15.99 5.51
CA GLN A 403 7.66 -15.80 4.08
C GLN A 403 7.69 -17.13 3.33
N PRO A 404 6.61 -17.51 2.64
CA PRO A 404 6.64 -18.61 1.69
C PRO A 404 7.39 -18.23 0.42
N ASN A 405 7.80 -19.22 -0.36
CA ASN A 405 8.40 -19.04 -1.66
C ASN A 405 7.87 -20.09 -2.64
N ASP A 406 7.63 -19.72 -3.90
CA ASP A 406 7.26 -20.67 -4.94
C ASP A 406 8.52 -21.45 -5.39
N ARG A 407 8.67 -22.68 -4.93
CA ARG A 407 9.77 -23.56 -5.36
C ARG A 407 9.65 -24.06 -6.81
N ARG A 408 8.46 -23.89 -7.42
CA ARG A 408 8.18 -24.28 -8.81
C ARG A 408 8.30 -23.09 -9.78
N ARG A 409 8.86 -21.97 -9.30
CA ARG A 409 9.08 -20.81 -10.15
C ARG A 409 10.01 -21.16 -11.31
N SER A 410 9.62 -20.80 -12.52
CA SER A 410 10.46 -20.92 -13.69
C SER A 410 11.49 -19.80 -13.76
N THR A 411 12.65 -20.09 -14.34
CA THR A 411 13.67 -19.10 -14.65
C THR A 411 14.04 -19.22 -16.12
N SER A 412 14.22 -18.10 -16.81
CA SER A 412 14.71 -18.06 -18.17
C SER A 412 16.19 -18.45 -18.23
N ALA A 413 16.73 -18.65 -19.44
CA ALA A 413 18.17 -18.72 -19.62
C ALA A 413 18.82 -17.42 -19.18
N ALA A 414 19.93 -17.51 -18.45
CA ALA A 414 20.64 -16.33 -17.97
C ALA A 414 21.18 -15.52 -19.17
N PRO A 415 20.92 -14.20 -19.24
CA PRO A 415 21.49 -13.33 -20.25
C PRO A 415 23.00 -13.18 -20.02
N SER A 416 23.73 -12.62 -20.99
CA SER A 416 25.11 -12.22 -20.75
C SER A 416 25.20 -10.88 -20.01
N ARG A 417 26.35 -10.59 -19.37
CA ARG A 417 26.62 -9.26 -18.80
C ARG A 417 26.47 -8.15 -19.84
N ALA A 418 26.92 -8.39 -21.08
CA ALA A 418 26.80 -7.44 -22.18
C ALA A 418 25.33 -7.11 -22.54
N ASP A 419 24.45 -8.09 -22.53
CA ASP A 419 23.01 -7.89 -22.79
C ASP A 419 22.34 -6.99 -21.72
N CYS A 420 22.93 -6.96 -20.52
CA CYS A 420 22.47 -6.13 -19.40
C CYS A 420 23.24 -4.81 -19.25
N GLY A 421 24.15 -4.48 -20.18
CA GLY A 421 24.99 -3.29 -20.11
C GLY A 421 26.05 -3.33 -19.01
N LEU A 422 26.38 -4.52 -18.49
CA LEU A 422 27.36 -4.71 -17.43
C LEU A 422 28.77 -4.93 -18.00
N PRO A 423 29.81 -4.34 -17.40
CA PRO A 423 31.18 -4.61 -17.78
C PRO A 423 31.55 -6.08 -17.56
N ARG A 424 32.39 -6.63 -18.45
CA ARG A 424 32.72 -8.05 -18.43
C ARG A 424 33.38 -8.52 -17.14
N ASN A 425 34.32 -7.72 -16.61
CA ASN A 425 35.21 -8.11 -15.51
C ASN A 425 34.98 -7.29 -14.23
N ALA A 426 34.04 -6.31 -14.23
CA ALA A 426 33.78 -5.50 -13.06
C ALA A 426 33.07 -6.30 -11.96
N PHE A 427 33.33 -5.92 -10.71
CA PHE A 427 32.50 -6.37 -9.58
C PHE A 427 31.13 -5.69 -9.66
N VAL A 428 30.06 -6.46 -9.60
CA VAL A 428 28.69 -5.98 -9.78
C VAL A 428 27.96 -6.01 -8.43
N TRP A 429 27.88 -4.83 -7.81
CA TRP A 429 26.93 -4.60 -6.72
C TRP A 429 25.52 -4.50 -7.33
N CYS A 430 24.53 -5.09 -6.72
CA CYS A 430 23.15 -4.88 -7.18
C CYS A 430 22.21 -4.49 -6.04
N CYS A 431 21.22 -3.66 -6.37
CA CYS A 431 20.06 -3.41 -5.51
C CYS A 431 18.83 -3.23 -6.39
N PHE A 432 17.92 -4.21 -6.38
CA PHE A 432 16.70 -4.18 -7.18
C PHE A 432 15.47 -3.80 -6.34
N ASN A 433 15.68 -3.23 -5.17
CA ASN A 433 14.63 -2.62 -4.39
C ASN A 433 14.08 -1.37 -5.09
N ASN A 434 12.82 -1.05 -4.80
CA ASN A 434 12.19 0.18 -5.30
C ASN A 434 12.91 1.42 -4.76
N SER A 435 13.03 2.46 -5.59
CA SER A 435 13.79 3.68 -5.30
C SER A 435 13.37 4.43 -4.02
N TYR A 436 12.11 4.30 -3.58
CA TYR A 436 11.68 4.91 -2.30
C TYR A 436 12.43 4.37 -1.07
N LYS A 437 13.06 3.21 -1.20
CA LYS A 437 13.91 2.62 -0.15
C LYS A 437 15.33 3.17 -0.15
N PHE A 438 15.72 3.89 -1.21
CA PHE A 438 17.01 4.55 -1.28
C PHE A 438 16.96 5.87 -0.51
N ASN A 439 17.96 6.10 0.29
CA ASN A 439 18.08 7.31 1.07
C ASN A 439 19.54 7.79 1.12
N PRO A 440 19.82 9.07 1.44
CA PRO A 440 21.16 9.61 1.42
C PRO A 440 22.19 8.81 2.21
N PRO A 441 21.95 8.43 3.49
CA PRO A 441 22.93 7.67 4.26
C PRO A 441 23.33 6.34 3.61
N LEU A 442 22.36 5.62 3.04
CA LEU A 442 22.61 4.37 2.33
C LEU A 442 23.37 4.61 1.02
N PHE A 443 22.98 5.61 0.26
CA PHE A 443 23.63 5.93 -1.02
C PHE A 443 25.05 6.44 -0.81
N ASP A 444 25.34 7.16 0.29
CA ASP A 444 26.68 7.54 0.70
C ASP A 444 27.58 6.31 0.90
N ILE A 445 27.06 5.25 1.55
CA ILE A 445 27.77 3.98 1.72
C ILE A 445 28.06 3.34 0.36
N TRP A 446 27.07 3.25 -0.52
CA TRP A 446 27.25 2.67 -1.85
C TRP A 446 28.29 3.42 -2.68
N CYS A 447 28.31 4.74 -2.57
CA CYS A 447 29.35 5.56 -3.21
C CYS A 447 30.74 5.30 -2.64
N ARG A 448 30.89 5.09 -1.31
CA ARG A 448 32.18 4.74 -0.72
C ARG A 448 32.63 3.33 -1.14
N LEU A 449 31.73 2.36 -1.24
CA LEU A 449 32.03 1.03 -1.79
C LEU A 449 32.51 1.13 -3.25
N LEU A 450 31.83 1.93 -4.08
CA LEU A 450 32.28 2.21 -5.44
C LEU A 450 33.64 2.88 -5.47
N ALA A 451 33.93 3.82 -4.59
CA ALA A 451 35.23 4.48 -4.51
C ALA A 451 36.35 3.51 -4.08
N ALA A 452 36.11 2.62 -3.14
CA ALA A 452 37.07 1.64 -2.64
C ALA A 452 37.36 0.53 -3.66
N VAL A 453 36.34 0.03 -4.37
CA VAL A 453 36.48 -1.04 -5.39
C VAL A 453 36.44 -0.40 -6.78
N HIS A 454 37.60 -0.02 -7.31
CA HIS A 454 37.71 0.78 -8.56
C HIS A 454 37.03 0.12 -9.76
N ASP A 455 37.21 -1.18 -9.95
CA ASP A 455 36.63 -1.93 -11.05
C ASP A 455 35.27 -2.52 -10.64
N SER A 456 34.33 -1.66 -10.17
CA SER A 456 32.97 -2.08 -9.80
C SER A 456 31.91 -1.14 -10.33
N VAL A 457 30.69 -1.67 -10.45
CA VAL A 457 29.49 -0.93 -10.86
C VAL A 457 28.34 -1.21 -9.90
N LEU A 458 27.44 -0.24 -9.73
CA LEU A 458 26.19 -0.41 -8.98
C LEU A 458 25.04 -0.59 -9.97
N TRP A 459 24.36 -1.74 -9.92
CA TRP A 459 23.29 -2.12 -10.81
C TRP A 459 21.93 -2.03 -10.10
N VAL A 460 21.08 -1.08 -10.52
CA VAL A 460 19.82 -0.75 -9.86
C VAL A 460 18.66 -0.65 -10.84
N ILE A 461 17.41 -0.72 -10.34
CA ILE A 461 16.19 -0.41 -11.10
C ILE A 461 15.72 0.99 -10.66
N PRO A 462 15.77 2.00 -11.52
CA PRO A 462 15.44 3.37 -11.15
C PRO A 462 13.93 3.62 -11.06
N GLY A 463 13.10 2.87 -11.75
CA GLY A 463 11.65 3.06 -11.85
C GLY A 463 11.25 4.09 -12.90
N ALA A 464 11.64 5.37 -12.75
CA ALA A 464 11.34 6.45 -13.67
C ALA A 464 12.62 7.09 -14.25
N LYS A 465 12.53 7.71 -15.44
CA LYS A 465 13.69 8.38 -16.07
C LYS A 465 14.22 9.55 -15.26
N GLU A 466 13.35 10.29 -14.59
CA GLU A 466 13.78 11.37 -13.69
C GLU A 466 14.56 10.84 -12.49
N THR A 467 14.18 9.69 -11.98
CA THR A 467 14.88 9.01 -10.87
C THR A 467 16.28 8.60 -11.30
N GLU A 468 16.42 8.04 -12.50
CA GLU A 468 17.73 7.74 -13.11
C GLU A 468 18.61 8.99 -13.17
N LYS A 469 18.10 10.09 -13.76
CA LYS A 469 18.80 11.37 -13.84
C LYS A 469 19.25 11.88 -12.46
N ASN A 470 18.38 11.81 -11.46
CA ASN A 470 18.68 12.29 -10.13
C ASN A 470 19.75 11.42 -9.44
N LEU A 471 19.71 10.09 -9.60
CA LEU A 471 20.75 9.20 -9.09
C LEU A 471 22.12 9.47 -9.71
N LEU A 472 22.19 9.79 -11.01
CA LEU A 472 23.44 10.18 -11.67
C LEU A 472 23.97 11.50 -11.10
N LEU A 473 23.10 12.47 -10.83
CA LEU A 473 23.49 13.75 -10.18
C LEU A 473 23.99 13.52 -8.75
N GLU A 474 23.32 12.67 -7.99
CA GLU A 474 23.70 12.32 -6.61
C GLU A 474 25.04 11.56 -6.57
N ALA A 475 25.33 10.70 -7.55
CA ALA A 475 26.62 10.03 -7.69
C ALA A 475 27.74 11.03 -8.00
N ALA A 476 27.52 11.92 -8.99
CA ALA A 476 28.46 12.96 -9.35
C ALA A 476 28.78 13.92 -8.17
N ALA A 477 27.76 14.28 -7.38
CA ALA A 477 27.91 15.09 -6.17
C ALA A 477 28.79 14.41 -5.09
N ARG A 478 28.91 13.07 -5.14
CA ARG A 478 29.79 12.25 -4.28
C ARG A 478 31.07 11.83 -4.95
N HIS A 479 31.44 12.49 -6.04
CA HIS A 479 32.66 12.24 -6.83
C HIS A 479 32.76 10.81 -7.41
N ILE A 480 31.62 10.16 -7.66
CA ILE A 480 31.53 8.90 -8.38
C ILE A 480 31.21 9.18 -9.85
N ASP A 481 32.00 8.56 -10.77
CA ASP A 481 31.67 8.61 -12.19
C ASP A 481 30.26 8.04 -12.43
N PRO A 482 29.32 8.84 -12.98
CA PRO A 482 27.97 8.39 -13.26
C PRO A 482 27.89 7.14 -14.13
N ALA A 483 28.88 6.88 -14.99
CA ALA A 483 28.95 5.67 -15.82
C ALA A 483 29.07 4.37 -15.00
N ARG A 484 29.39 4.46 -13.72
CA ARG A 484 29.45 3.33 -12.79
C ARG A 484 28.08 2.95 -12.20
N LEU A 485 27.04 3.74 -12.47
CA LEU A 485 25.65 3.36 -12.19
C LEU A 485 25.06 2.74 -13.45
N VAL A 486 24.70 1.46 -13.37
CA VAL A 486 24.04 0.74 -14.46
C VAL A 486 22.57 0.58 -14.13
N PHE A 487 21.70 0.94 -15.07
CA PHE A 487 20.25 0.88 -14.86
C PHE A 487 19.64 -0.32 -15.57
N ALA A 488 18.96 -1.15 -14.80
CA ALA A 488 18.27 -2.33 -15.30
C ALA A 488 16.88 -1.95 -15.83
N SER A 489 16.54 -2.44 -17.01
CA SER A 489 15.18 -2.29 -17.57
C SER A 489 14.17 -3.19 -16.86
N ASN A 490 12.88 -2.85 -16.94
CA ASN A 490 11.81 -3.74 -16.50
C ASN A 490 11.69 -4.93 -17.46
N VAL A 491 11.68 -6.14 -16.90
CA VAL A 491 11.54 -7.41 -17.61
C VAL A 491 10.54 -8.31 -16.90
N SER A 492 10.20 -9.46 -17.47
CA SER A 492 9.37 -10.46 -16.78
C SER A 492 10.03 -10.96 -15.48
N ASN A 493 9.26 -11.49 -14.54
CA ASN A 493 9.81 -12.03 -13.29
C ASN A 493 10.83 -13.16 -13.56
N THR A 494 10.58 -14.03 -14.52
CA THR A 494 11.48 -15.13 -14.92
C THR A 494 12.83 -14.63 -15.44
N ASP A 495 12.81 -13.58 -16.28
CA ASP A 495 14.01 -12.94 -16.81
C ASP A 495 14.73 -12.15 -15.71
N HIS A 496 13.95 -11.53 -14.81
CA HIS A 496 14.52 -10.80 -13.67
C HIS A 496 15.32 -11.73 -12.76
N VAL A 497 14.75 -12.85 -12.35
CA VAL A 497 15.45 -13.84 -11.50
C VAL A 497 16.69 -14.39 -12.22
N ALA A 498 16.59 -14.67 -13.53
CA ALA A 498 17.72 -15.15 -14.33
C ALA A 498 18.89 -14.15 -14.37
N ARG A 499 18.59 -12.86 -14.60
CA ARG A 499 19.65 -11.83 -14.70
C ARG A 499 20.31 -11.50 -13.36
N ILE A 500 19.61 -11.65 -12.21
CA ILE A 500 20.19 -11.39 -10.88
C ILE A 500 21.49 -12.18 -10.69
N ALA A 501 21.59 -13.41 -11.22
CA ALA A 501 22.78 -14.26 -11.13
C ALA A 501 24.06 -13.63 -11.71
N LEU A 502 23.95 -12.57 -12.52
CA LEU A 502 25.09 -11.80 -13.07
C LEU A 502 25.74 -10.85 -12.04
N ALA A 503 25.02 -10.54 -10.96
CA ALA A 503 25.58 -9.73 -9.86
C ALA A 503 26.51 -10.57 -8.99
N ASP A 504 27.44 -9.90 -8.34
CA ASP A 504 28.38 -10.52 -7.40
C ASP A 504 27.85 -10.48 -5.96
N LEU A 505 27.29 -9.34 -5.54
CA LEU A 505 26.73 -9.15 -4.21
C LEU A 505 25.51 -8.22 -4.27
N CYS A 506 24.44 -8.59 -3.57
CA CYS A 506 23.27 -7.75 -3.38
C CYS A 506 23.42 -6.89 -2.12
N LEU A 507 23.17 -5.60 -2.28
CA LEU A 507 23.16 -4.61 -1.20
C LEU A 507 21.70 -4.31 -0.83
N ASP A 508 21.27 -4.78 0.35
CA ASP A 508 19.91 -4.53 0.80
C ASP A 508 19.72 -3.10 1.31
N THR A 509 18.49 -2.67 1.42
CA THR A 509 18.09 -1.32 1.85
C THR A 509 17.63 -1.27 3.30
N ALA A 510 17.71 -0.10 3.94
CA ALA A 510 17.16 0.17 5.26
C ALA A 510 16.70 1.63 5.37
N PRO A 511 15.66 1.94 6.18
CA PRO A 511 14.98 1.07 7.15
C PRO A 511 14.03 0.03 6.53
N VAL A 512 13.69 0.12 5.26
CA VAL A 512 12.79 -0.83 4.59
C VAL A 512 13.62 -1.84 3.80
N ASN A 513 13.76 -3.05 4.35
CA ASN A 513 14.48 -4.14 3.69
C ASN A 513 13.78 -4.66 2.42
N GLY A 514 14.52 -5.39 1.60
CA GLY A 514 13.96 -6.29 0.60
C GLY A 514 13.31 -7.51 1.27
N ALA A 515 12.17 -7.93 0.76
CA ALA A 515 11.54 -9.22 1.08
C ALA A 515 11.62 -10.12 -0.15
N THR A 516 10.75 -9.89 -1.15
CA THR A 516 10.79 -10.61 -2.42
C THR A 516 12.14 -10.46 -3.14
N THR A 517 12.69 -9.23 -3.18
CA THR A 517 13.99 -8.95 -3.83
C THR A 517 15.14 -9.69 -3.17
N THR A 518 15.16 -9.79 -1.83
CA THR A 518 16.14 -10.61 -1.09
C THR A 518 15.97 -12.09 -1.41
N SER A 519 14.74 -12.59 -1.38
CA SER A 519 14.43 -13.98 -1.71
C SER A 519 14.85 -14.33 -3.15
N ASP A 520 14.61 -13.42 -4.12
CA ASP A 520 14.99 -13.62 -5.52
C ASP A 520 16.52 -13.65 -5.69
N ALA A 521 17.25 -12.78 -4.98
CA ALA A 521 18.71 -12.80 -4.98
C ALA A 521 19.27 -14.10 -4.41
N LEU A 522 18.76 -14.56 -3.27
CA LEU A 522 19.15 -15.83 -2.65
C LEU A 522 18.81 -17.03 -3.54
N TRP A 523 17.64 -17.02 -4.20
CA TRP A 523 17.27 -18.05 -5.18
C TRP A 523 18.21 -18.07 -6.39
N ALA A 524 18.62 -16.91 -6.88
CA ALA A 524 19.56 -16.77 -7.98
C ALA A 524 21.02 -17.13 -7.59
N GLY A 525 21.28 -17.43 -6.31
CA GLY A 525 22.61 -17.77 -5.79
C GLY A 525 23.51 -16.55 -5.56
N VAL A 526 22.91 -15.38 -5.35
CA VAL A 526 23.63 -14.13 -5.04
C VAL A 526 23.49 -13.82 -3.56
N PRO A 527 24.61 -13.70 -2.81
CA PRO A 527 24.58 -13.32 -1.40
C PRO A 527 24.02 -11.92 -1.23
N VAL A 528 23.37 -11.68 -0.08
CA VAL A 528 22.76 -10.39 0.27
C VAL A 528 23.33 -9.92 1.58
N VAL A 529 23.91 -8.74 1.63
CA VAL A 529 24.28 -8.07 2.89
C VAL A 529 23.13 -7.17 3.30
N THR A 530 22.65 -7.30 4.55
CA THR A 530 21.55 -6.50 5.09
C THR A 530 21.89 -5.85 6.41
N TYR A 531 21.26 -4.71 6.68
CA TYR A 531 21.21 -4.08 7.99
C TYR A 531 19.89 -4.42 8.67
N ALA A 532 19.94 -5.12 9.81
CA ALA A 532 18.79 -5.45 10.64
C ALA A 532 18.57 -4.38 11.71
N GLY A 533 17.50 -3.60 11.57
CA GLY A 533 17.08 -2.62 12.56
C GLY A 533 16.15 -3.22 13.62
N ARG A 534 15.17 -2.43 14.08
CA ARG A 534 14.26 -2.80 15.17
C ARG A 534 12.88 -3.23 14.71
N SER A 535 12.34 -2.58 13.68
CA SER A 535 10.97 -2.80 13.20
C SER A 535 10.87 -4.00 12.26
N PHE A 536 9.67 -4.48 12.03
CA PHE A 536 9.38 -5.57 11.09
C PHE A 536 10.05 -5.33 9.74
N VAL A 537 9.82 -4.15 9.15
CA VAL A 537 10.30 -3.82 7.80
C VAL A 537 11.83 -3.77 7.70
N SER A 538 12.52 -3.48 8.78
CA SER A 538 13.99 -3.43 8.83
C SER A 538 14.64 -4.76 9.21
N ARG A 539 13.84 -5.81 9.33
CA ARG A 539 14.29 -7.16 9.72
C ARG A 539 13.91 -8.24 8.72
N MET A 540 13.16 -7.88 7.66
CA MET A 540 12.67 -8.84 6.66
C MET A 540 13.80 -9.62 5.99
N ALA A 541 14.82 -8.96 5.49
CA ALA A 541 15.95 -9.63 4.85
C ALA A 541 16.75 -10.48 5.84
N GLY A 542 16.89 -10.03 7.09
CA GLY A 542 17.54 -10.80 8.14
C GLY A 542 16.81 -12.11 8.49
N SER A 543 15.46 -12.09 8.51
CA SER A 543 14.64 -13.30 8.65
C SER A 543 14.93 -14.31 7.53
N LEU A 544 14.94 -13.85 6.29
CA LEU A 544 15.20 -14.70 5.12
C LEU A 544 16.61 -15.27 5.12
N LEU A 545 17.62 -14.45 5.49
CA LEU A 545 19.01 -14.90 5.63
C LEU A 545 19.16 -15.92 6.76
N SER A 546 18.46 -15.74 7.87
CA SER A 546 18.45 -16.69 8.98
C SER A 546 17.87 -18.05 8.53
N ALA A 547 16.76 -18.03 7.79
CA ALA A 547 16.16 -19.23 7.22
C ALA A 547 17.02 -19.90 6.15
N ALA A 548 17.85 -19.12 5.45
CA ALA A 548 18.83 -19.62 4.49
C ALA A 548 20.14 -20.11 5.12
N GLY A 549 20.31 -19.98 6.45
CA GLY A 549 21.54 -20.34 7.15
C GLY A 549 22.73 -19.42 6.87
N LEU A 550 22.47 -18.13 6.60
CA LEU A 550 23.45 -17.11 6.21
C LEU A 550 23.47 -15.94 7.20
N THR A 551 23.43 -16.24 8.48
CA THR A 551 23.32 -15.24 9.56
C THR A 551 24.50 -14.28 9.61
N GLU A 552 25.67 -14.66 9.12
CA GLU A 552 26.88 -13.83 9.02
C GLU A 552 26.73 -12.65 8.05
N LEU A 553 25.70 -12.65 7.18
CA LEU A 553 25.41 -11.54 6.25
C LEU A 553 24.45 -10.51 6.86
N ILE A 554 24.01 -10.73 8.11
CA ILE A 554 23.13 -9.84 8.86
C ILE A 554 24.01 -8.92 9.71
N THR A 555 23.93 -7.62 9.47
CA THR A 555 24.69 -6.62 10.22
C THR A 555 23.74 -5.78 11.08
N THR A 556 24.28 -5.15 12.13
CA THR A 556 23.52 -4.37 13.12
C THR A 556 23.93 -2.91 13.17
N SER A 557 24.93 -2.53 12.37
CA SER A 557 25.36 -1.16 12.18
C SER A 557 25.73 -0.88 10.72
N TRP A 558 25.63 0.38 10.32
CA TRP A 558 26.05 0.82 8.98
C TRP A 558 27.55 0.59 8.74
N GLN A 559 28.37 0.68 9.78
CA GLN A 559 29.80 0.43 9.70
C GLN A 559 30.07 -1.06 9.41
N GLU A 560 29.36 -1.97 10.09
CA GLU A 560 29.44 -3.42 9.81
C GLU A 560 28.97 -3.72 8.39
N TYR A 561 27.85 -3.11 7.96
CA TYR A 561 27.27 -3.31 6.62
C TYR A 561 28.30 -2.94 5.53
N GLU A 562 28.89 -1.74 5.63
CA GLU A 562 29.91 -1.25 4.69
C GLU A 562 31.18 -2.11 4.73
N GLY A 563 31.72 -2.36 5.93
CA GLY A 563 32.94 -3.15 6.10
C GLY A 563 32.79 -4.59 5.63
N PHE A 564 31.63 -5.21 5.87
CA PHE A 564 31.39 -6.59 5.44
C PHE A 564 31.21 -6.68 3.91
N ALA A 565 30.47 -5.73 3.32
CA ALA A 565 30.34 -5.66 1.87
C ALA A 565 31.69 -5.50 1.19
N LEU A 566 32.54 -4.58 1.69
CA LEU A 566 33.89 -4.36 1.18
C LEU A 566 34.75 -5.62 1.31
N ALA A 567 34.77 -6.25 2.47
CA ALA A 567 35.55 -7.47 2.71
C ALA A 567 35.17 -8.63 1.77
N LEU A 568 33.89 -8.73 1.39
CA LEU A 568 33.45 -9.74 0.40
C LEU A 568 33.90 -9.39 -1.03
N ALA A 569 34.00 -8.12 -1.37
CA ALA A 569 34.49 -7.71 -2.69
C ALA A 569 36.00 -7.93 -2.83
N GLU A 570 36.74 -7.87 -1.73
CA GLU A 570 38.20 -8.08 -1.66
C GLU A 570 38.59 -9.56 -1.49
N ASP A 571 37.64 -10.45 -1.16
CA ASP A 571 37.88 -11.89 -0.93
C ASP A 571 36.99 -12.75 -1.90
N PRO A 572 37.45 -12.96 -3.14
CA PRO A 572 36.72 -13.76 -4.14
C PRO A 572 36.45 -15.20 -3.69
N ASP A 573 37.35 -15.81 -2.91
CA ASP A 573 37.21 -17.20 -2.46
C ASP A 573 36.08 -17.32 -1.43
N ARG A 574 36.00 -16.39 -0.50
CA ARG A 574 34.89 -16.30 0.47
C ARG A 574 33.56 -16.05 -0.23
N LEU A 575 33.53 -15.16 -1.21
CA LEU A 575 32.32 -14.89 -1.99
C LEU A 575 31.87 -16.14 -2.79
N ALA A 576 32.82 -16.82 -3.43
CA ALA A 576 32.55 -18.07 -4.17
C ALA A 576 32.03 -19.17 -3.25
N ALA A 577 32.58 -19.30 -2.02
CA ALA A 577 32.11 -20.25 -1.01
C ALA A 577 30.65 -19.96 -0.59
N LEU A 578 30.28 -18.68 -0.38
CA LEU A 578 28.90 -18.26 -0.07
C LEU A 578 27.95 -18.61 -1.23
N ARG A 579 28.34 -18.30 -2.46
CA ARG A 579 27.54 -18.62 -3.66
C ARG A 579 27.35 -20.13 -3.84
N THR A 580 28.38 -20.91 -3.56
CA THR A 580 28.29 -22.40 -3.59
C THR A 580 27.34 -22.89 -2.53
N ARG A 581 27.47 -22.42 -1.29
CA ARG A 581 26.57 -22.79 -0.19
C ARG A 581 25.11 -22.46 -0.51
N LEU A 582 24.82 -21.29 -1.09
CA LEU A 582 23.48 -20.91 -1.52
C LEU A 582 22.91 -21.87 -2.58
N ARG A 583 23.70 -22.22 -3.59
CA ARG A 583 23.27 -23.17 -4.64
C ARG A 583 22.98 -24.56 -4.08
N ASP A 584 23.89 -25.08 -3.25
CA ASP A 584 23.80 -26.43 -2.71
C ASP A 584 22.66 -26.56 -1.70
N SER A 585 22.41 -25.52 -0.91
CA SER A 585 21.33 -25.52 0.11
C SER A 585 19.95 -25.16 -0.45
N ARG A 586 19.83 -24.73 -1.70
CA ARG A 586 18.55 -24.25 -2.25
C ARG A 586 17.40 -25.25 -2.13
N SER A 587 17.67 -26.54 -2.29
CA SER A 587 16.67 -27.62 -2.18
C SER A 587 16.40 -28.08 -0.74
N THR A 588 17.23 -27.69 0.20
CA THR A 588 17.16 -28.14 1.61
C THR A 588 16.94 -26.97 2.59
N SER A 589 17.08 -25.73 2.13
CA SER A 589 16.89 -24.53 2.95
C SER A 589 15.43 -24.39 3.38
N PRO A 590 15.17 -24.17 4.69
CA PRO A 590 13.82 -23.82 5.18
C PRO A 590 13.16 -22.66 4.44
N LEU A 591 13.95 -21.72 3.91
CA LEU A 591 13.45 -20.58 3.13
C LEU A 591 12.67 -20.99 1.88
N PHE A 592 13.07 -22.09 1.23
CA PHE A 592 12.49 -22.55 -0.04
C PHE A 592 11.67 -23.84 0.12
N ASP A 593 11.47 -24.31 1.35
CA ASP A 593 10.62 -25.46 1.65
C ASP A 593 9.16 -25.00 1.85
N THR A 594 8.44 -24.86 0.74
CA THR A 594 7.04 -24.41 0.74
C THR A 594 6.14 -25.37 1.51
N ASP A 595 6.38 -26.68 1.41
CA ASP A 595 5.55 -27.66 2.10
C ASP A 595 5.68 -27.55 3.63
N ARG A 596 6.89 -27.32 4.14
CA ARG A 596 7.13 -27.02 5.54
C ARG A 596 6.42 -25.73 5.97
N THR A 597 6.56 -24.64 5.20
CA THR A 597 5.89 -23.36 5.49
C THR A 597 4.37 -23.53 5.49
N ARG A 598 3.83 -24.29 4.54
CA ARG A 598 2.41 -24.62 4.47
C ARG A 598 1.93 -25.35 5.73
N ARG A 599 2.63 -26.42 6.15
CA ARG A 599 2.26 -27.16 7.39
C ARG A 599 2.26 -26.25 8.62
N HIS A 600 3.26 -25.36 8.75
CA HIS A 600 3.32 -24.41 9.86
C HIS A 600 2.16 -23.41 9.82
N LEU A 601 1.84 -22.87 8.63
CA LEU A 601 0.73 -21.93 8.47
C LEU A 601 -0.62 -22.60 8.77
N GLU A 602 -0.83 -23.81 8.27
CA GLU A 602 -2.04 -24.59 8.54
C GLU A 602 -2.16 -24.94 10.03
N SER A 603 -1.07 -25.30 10.70
CA SER A 603 -1.04 -25.50 12.15
C SER A 603 -1.40 -24.21 12.91
N ALA A 604 -0.95 -23.06 12.42
CA ALA A 604 -1.35 -21.77 12.97
C ALA A 604 -2.86 -21.55 12.84
N TYR A 605 -3.43 -21.78 11.67
CA TYR A 605 -4.89 -21.64 11.42
C TYR A 605 -5.70 -22.61 12.28
N LEU A 606 -5.29 -23.87 12.40
CA LEU A 606 -5.92 -24.85 13.29
C LEU A 606 -5.91 -24.39 14.75
N SER A 607 -4.78 -23.86 15.22
CA SER A 607 -4.65 -23.36 16.59
C SER A 607 -5.55 -22.16 16.86
N MET A 608 -5.62 -21.22 15.91
CA MET A 608 -6.53 -20.08 15.99
C MET A 608 -8.00 -20.53 16.00
N TRP A 609 -8.35 -21.47 15.13
CA TRP A 609 -9.71 -22.01 15.01
C TRP A 609 -10.13 -22.78 16.27
N GLN A 610 -9.30 -23.70 16.77
CA GLN A 610 -9.57 -24.43 18.00
C GLN A 610 -9.78 -23.50 19.19
N ARG A 611 -8.99 -22.43 19.28
CA ARG A 611 -9.12 -21.42 20.31
C ARG A 611 -10.45 -20.67 20.22
N ALA A 612 -10.86 -20.27 19.01
CA ALA A 612 -12.14 -19.62 18.76
C ALA A 612 -13.31 -20.55 19.10
N GLN A 613 -13.24 -21.83 18.72
CA GLN A 613 -14.26 -22.86 19.05
C GLN A 613 -14.44 -23.04 20.56
N GLN A 614 -13.40 -22.84 21.34
CA GLN A 614 -13.43 -22.89 22.80
C GLN A 614 -13.89 -21.58 23.45
N GLY A 615 -14.25 -20.57 22.65
CA GLY A 615 -14.65 -19.25 23.15
C GLY A 615 -13.51 -18.47 23.83
N GLN A 616 -12.26 -18.84 23.55
CA GLN A 616 -11.09 -18.17 24.12
C GLN A 616 -10.70 -16.96 23.28
N PRO A 617 -10.29 -15.83 23.91
CA PRO A 617 -9.84 -14.65 23.17
C PRO A 617 -8.53 -14.94 22.41
N PRO A 618 -8.23 -14.20 21.33
CA PRO A 618 -6.94 -14.29 20.65
C PRO A 618 -5.75 -14.13 21.61
N CYS A 619 -4.68 -14.91 21.40
CA CYS A 619 -3.42 -14.76 22.13
C CYS A 619 -2.23 -15.06 21.24
N SER A 620 -1.08 -14.46 21.56
CA SER A 620 0.18 -14.75 20.86
C SER A 620 0.69 -16.15 21.21
N PHE A 621 1.17 -16.88 20.19
CA PHE A 621 1.76 -18.21 20.36
C PHE A 621 2.82 -18.50 19.30
N SER A 622 3.67 -19.51 19.57
CA SER A 622 4.61 -20.05 18.59
C SER A 622 4.09 -21.38 18.08
N VAL A 623 4.09 -21.53 16.78
CA VAL A 623 3.80 -22.81 16.12
C VAL A 623 4.94 -23.78 16.39
N GLN A 624 4.62 -25.01 16.74
CA GLN A 624 5.64 -26.03 16.94
C GLN A 624 6.17 -26.50 15.58
N GLU A 625 7.45 -26.82 15.55
CA GLU A 625 8.05 -27.40 14.34
C GLU A 625 7.41 -28.77 14.06
N THR A 626 6.77 -28.87 12.90
CA THR A 626 6.21 -30.15 12.43
C THR A 626 7.27 -30.88 11.61
N SER A 627 7.58 -32.10 12.02
CA SER A 627 8.51 -32.99 11.31
C SER A 627 8.06 -33.32 9.89
#